data_df0769a95c416016f300fae8f8500d69
#
_entry.id   df0769a95c416016f300fae8f8500d69
#
_cell.length_a   1.000
_cell.length_b   1.000
_cell.length_c   1.000
_cell.angle_alpha   90.00
_cell.angle_beta   90.00
_cell.angle_gamma   90.00
#
_symmetry.space_group_name_H-M   'P 1'
#
loop_
_entity.id
_entity.type
_entity.pdbx_description
1 polymer ?
#
loop_
_entity_poly.entity_id
_entity_poly.type
_entity_poly.pdbx_seq_one_letter_code
_entity_poly.pdbx_strand_id
1 'polypeptide(L)' 'MNTAKNEVRSLLEKLPNDCTFEDIQYHLYVIEKINRGLQRAKQEGVITQQSVEKRLAKWIVK' A
#
# COMPACT_ATOMS: atom_id res chain seq x y z
N MET A 1 12.55 -3.28 -6.73
CA MET A 1 11.98 -2.26 -5.86
C MET A 1 10.52 -2.01 -6.23
N ASN A 2 9.62 -2.09 -5.28
CA ASN A 2 8.21 -1.86 -5.53
C ASN A 2 7.92 -0.38 -5.65
N THR A 3 7.35 0.01 -6.77
CA THR A 3 6.93 1.39 -6.97
C THR A 3 5.47 1.55 -6.56
N ALA A 4 5.05 2.80 -6.36
CA ALA A 4 3.65 3.09 -6.08
C ALA A 4 2.75 2.51 -7.16
N LYS A 5 3.19 2.55 -8.40
CA LYS A 5 2.43 2.02 -9.53
C LYS A 5 2.22 0.52 -9.40
N ASN A 6 3.26 -0.22 -9.01
CA ASN A 6 3.15 -1.66 -8.82
C ASN A 6 2.23 -2.00 -7.66
N GLU A 7 2.29 -1.24 -6.60
CA GLU A 7 1.43 -1.45 -5.44
C GLU A 7 -0.04 -1.21 -5.79
N VAL A 8 -0.32 -0.16 -6.55
CA VAL A 8 -1.69 0.13 -7.00
C VAL A 8 -2.19 -0.98 -7.92
N ARG A 9 -1.32 -1.47 -8.80
CA ARG A 9 -1.69 -2.57 -9.69
C ARG A 9 -2.06 -3.81 -8.89
N SER A 10 -1.26 -4.17 -7.91
CA SER A 10 -1.54 -5.31 -7.04
C SER A 10 -2.87 -5.14 -6.31
N LEU A 11 -3.13 -3.94 -5.82
CA LEU A 11 -4.39 -3.64 -5.16
C LEU A 11 -5.57 -3.86 -6.10
N LEU A 12 -5.48 -3.33 -7.32
CA LEU A 12 -6.56 -3.46 -8.29
C LEU A 12 -6.85 -4.92 -8.62
N GLU A 13 -5.82 -5.75 -8.69
CA GLU A 13 -5.99 -7.17 -8.93
C GLU A 13 -6.69 -7.90 -7.79
N LYS A 14 -6.54 -7.39 -6.56
CA LYS A 14 -7.17 -8.01 -5.38
C LYS A 14 -8.61 -7.57 -5.18
N LEU A 15 -9.00 -6.44 -5.74
CA LEU A 15 -10.36 -5.93 -5.57
C LEU A 15 -11.34 -6.71 -6.47
N PRO A 16 -12.60 -6.88 -6.01
CA PRO A 16 -13.60 -7.54 -6.85
C PRO A 16 -13.90 -6.71 -8.10
N ASN A 17 -14.34 -7.40 -9.14
CA ASN A 17 -14.63 -6.73 -10.41
C ASN A 17 -15.79 -5.73 -10.32
N ASP A 18 -16.65 -5.91 -9.33
CA ASP A 18 -17.81 -5.03 -9.14
C ASP A 18 -17.56 -3.88 -8.17
N CYS A 19 -16.29 -3.65 -7.81
CA CYS A 19 -15.97 -2.52 -6.94
C CYS A 19 -16.22 -1.20 -7.65
N THR A 20 -16.56 -0.16 -6.87
CA THR A 20 -16.84 1.16 -7.40
C THR A 20 -15.59 2.03 -7.40
N PHE A 21 -15.67 3.18 -8.07
CA PHE A 21 -14.58 4.15 -8.01
C PHE A 21 -14.34 4.63 -6.59
N GLU A 22 -15.39 4.75 -5.80
CA GLU A 22 -15.27 5.16 -4.40
C GLU A 22 -14.49 4.13 -3.60
N ASP A 23 -14.74 2.85 -3.84
CA ASP A 23 -14.01 1.78 -3.18
C ASP A 23 -12.53 1.86 -3.49
N ILE A 24 -12.19 2.10 -4.76
CA ILE A 24 -10.81 2.22 -5.19
C ILE A 24 -10.14 3.43 -4.53
N GLN A 25 -10.83 4.57 -4.52
CA GLN A 25 -10.31 5.78 -3.86
C GLN A 25 -10.05 5.56 -2.38
N TYR A 26 -10.97 4.90 -1.71
CA TYR A 26 -10.83 4.63 -0.29
C TYR A 26 -9.59 3.79 -0.01
N HIS A 27 -9.41 2.72 -0.76
CA HIS A 27 -8.26 1.85 -0.59
C HIS A 27 -6.94 2.56 -0.90
N LEU A 28 -6.93 3.39 -1.94
CA LEU A 28 -5.75 4.18 -2.28
C LEU A 28 -5.41 5.17 -1.17
N TYR A 29 -6.42 5.79 -0.59
CA TYR A 29 -6.23 6.72 0.52
C TYR A 29 -5.60 6.03 1.73
N VAL A 30 -6.10 4.86 2.08
CA VAL A 30 -5.59 4.09 3.21
C VAL A 30 -4.14 3.68 2.97
N ILE A 31 -3.85 3.17 1.77
CA ILE A 31 -2.49 2.75 1.42
C ILE A 31 -1.53 3.92 1.45
N GLU A 32 -1.95 5.08 0.94
CA GLU A 32 -1.11 6.27 0.96
C GLU A 32 -0.76 6.68 2.39
N LYS A 33 -1.75 6.68 3.28
CA LYS A 33 -1.52 7.03 4.69
C LYS A 33 -0.55 6.05 5.35
N ILE A 34 -0.75 4.77 5.12
CA ILE A 34 0.13 3.75 5.69
C ILE A 34 1.54 3.88 5.15
N ASN A 35 1.66 4.08 3.84
CA ASN A 35 2.95 4.22 3.20
C ASN A 35 3.72 5.42 3.74
N ARG A 36 3.04 6.56 3.94
CA ARG A 36 3.68 7.75 4.50
C ARG A 36 4.24 7.48 5.89
N GLY A 37 3.46 6.81 6.74
CA GLY A 37 3.91 6.47 8.07
C GLY A 37 5.10 5.54 8.05
N LEU A 38 5.07 4.54 7.18
CA LEU A 38 6.17 3.59 7.05
C LEU A 38 7.43 4.23 6.48
N GLN A 39 7.28 5.14 5.51
CA GLN A 39 8.43 5.84 4.94
C GLN A 39 9.07 6.76 5.96
N ARG A 40 8.27 7.42 6.79
CA ARG A 40 8.79 8.25 7.87
C ARG A 40 9.61 7.39 8.84
N ALA A 41 9.07 6.26 9.26
CA ALA A 41 9.77 5.36 10.18
C ALA A 41 11.07 4.85 9.57
N LYS A 42 11.07 4.58 8.26
CA LYS A 42 12.27 4.17 7.56
C LYS A 42 13.32 5.27 7.55
N GLN A 43 12.92 6.51 7.29
CA GLN A 43 13.84 7.65 7.30
C GLN A 43 14.44 7.90 8.68
N GLU A 44 13.67 7.61 9.72
CA GLU A 44 14.14 7.74 11.10
C GLU A 44 15.00 6.55 11.54
N GLY A 45 15.15 5.55 10.69
CA GLY A 45 15.95 4.37 11.00
C GLY A 45 15.26 3.35 11.88
N VAL A 46 13.95 3.48 12.07
CA VAL A 46 13.18 2.58 12.92
C VAL A 46 12.88 1.25 12.22
N ILE A 47 12.68 1.30 10.90
CA ILE A 47 12.40 0.09 10.12
C ILE A 47 13.19 0.11 8.81
N THR A 48 13.30 -1.07 8.19
CA THR A 48 14.01 -1.21 6.93
C THR A 48 13.04 -1.15 5.75
N GLN A 49 13.59 -1.04 4.55
CA GLN A 49 12.79 -1.07 3.33
C GLN A 49 12.01 -2.39 3.21
N GLN A 50 12.62 -3.50 3.60
CA GLN A 50 11.94 -4.78 3.58
C GLN A 50 10.72 -4.80 4.50
N SER A 51 10.85 -4.18 5.68
CA SER A 51 9.72 -4.08 6.61
C SER A 51 8.60 -3.24 6.02
N VAL A 52 8.93 -2.15 5.32
CA VAL A 52 7.95 -1.32 4.66
C VAL A 52 7.17 -2.16 3.64
N GLU A 53 7.86 -2.89 2.80
CA GLU A 53 7.24 -3.71 1.78
C GLU A 53 6.35 -4.79 2.36
N LYS A 54 6.79 -5.44 3.42
CA LYS A 54 6.01 -6.47 4.09
C LYS A 54 4.72 -5.92 4.68
N ARG A 55 4.80 -4.77 5.32
CA ARG A 55 3.63 -4.16 5.96
C ARG A 55 2.62 -3.69 4.92
N LEU A 56 3.09 -3.12 3.82
CA LEU A 56 2.21 -2.74 2.73
C LEU A 56 1.54 -3.94 2.11
N ALA A 57 2.28 -5.03 1.91
CA ALA A 57 1.74 -6.25 1.35
C ALA A 57 0.59 -6.81 2.19
N LYS A 58 0.69 -6.72 3.50
CA LYS A 58 -0.37 -7.18 4.39
C LYS A 58 -1.69 -6.46 4.14
N TRP A 59 -1.63 -5.19 3.79
CA TRP A 59 -2.83 -4.40 3.50
C TRP A 59 -3.41 -4.69 2.13
N ILE A 60 -2.55 -5.07 1.18
CA ILE A 60 -2.96 -5.34 -0.18
C ILE A 60 -3.51 -6.76 -0.33
N VAL A 61 -2.95 -7.71 0.42
CA VAL A 61 -3.25 -9.15 0.27
C VAL A 61 -4.35 -9.62 1.22
N LYS A 62 -5.15 -8.80 1.67
CA LYS A 62 -6.20 -9.18 2.59
C LYS A 62 -7.14 -10.24 2.06
#